data_bb99aaca225159583968b19507034880
#
_entry.id   bb99aaca225159583968b19507034880
#
_cell.length_a   1.000
_cell.length_b   1.000
_cell.length_c   1.000
_cell.angle_alpha   90.00
_cell.angle_beta   90.00
_cell.angle_gamma   90.00
#
_symmetry.space_group_name_H-M   'P 1'
#
loop_
_entity.id
_entity.type
_entity.pdbx_description
1 polymer ?
#
loop_
_entity_poly.entity_id
_entity_poly.type
_entity_poly.pdbx_seq_one_letter_code
_entity_poly.pdbx_strand_id
1 'polypeptide(L)'
;MVVDKPVLYFHTAGPLTLRAVRVRASGAIIEAWPMTPRTGIATELAWTNVAIDPDASACEPTPLPTDCGVTPVPCEVPLLALVRTTESPCIRVAGSTDTMLFYRSFVDGMTPPLLFTRTSTDLVTVTNEGDEPIEGRLIRLRSVMGQVLTLAVDPPAPQESVVVGSDFGAATRDAEDGDMPALPGGPEPGRAAVRASLETLGLTAAEAEAFLRAWDGALFGIEVSDRRTVDSLTNDESDGIPAPVDSFLYFLPPSSLASISILELDPPPTTVRRAMAMWSQVPAYGSSR
;
A
#
# COMPACT_ATOMS: atom_id res chain seq x y z
N MET A 1 -3.35 3.17 14.84
CA MET A 1 -3.60 4.25 13.86
C MET A 1 -3.19 3.72 12.50
N VAL A 2 -4.07 3.78 11.51
CA VAL A 2 -3.76 3.34 10.15
C VAL A 2 -3.41 4.59 9.36
N VAL A 3 -2.35 4.54 8.55
CA VAL A 3 -1.97 5.62 7.65
C VAL A 3 -2.29 5.16 6.23
N ASP A 4 -3.13 5.93 5.55
CA ASP A 4 -3.45 5.74 4.13
C ASP A 4 -2.44 6.51 3.28
N LYS A 5 -1.85 5.83 2.28
CA LYS A 5 -0.84 6.41 1.37
C LYS A 5 -1.22 6.11 -0.09
N PRO A 6 -2.37 6.58 -0.58
CA PRO A 6 -2.77 6.30 -1.95
C PRO A 6 -1.92 7.05 -2.97
N VAL A 7 -1.64 6.35 -4.05
CA VAL A 7 -1.06 6.88 -5.28
C VAL A 7 -2.15 6.88 -6.34
N LEU A 8 -2.30 7.99 -7.03
CA LEU A 8 -3.29 8.14 -8.11
C LEU A 8 -2.54 8.15 -9.45
N TYR A 9 -2.72 7.10 -10.22
CA TYR A 9 -2.29 7.00 -11.60
C TYR A 9 -3.47 7.29 -12.52
N PHE A 10 -3.20 7.85 -13.68
CA PHE A 10 -4.23 8.22 -14.65
C PHE A 10 -3.96 7.52 -15.98
N HIS A 11 -5.02 7.01 -16.61
CA HIS A 11 -4.96 6.40 -17.92
C HIS A 11 -5.94 7.10 -18.85
N THR A 12 -5.47 7.56 -19.99
CA THR A 12 -6.26 8.25 -20.98
C THR A 12 -5.77 7.91 -22.39
N ALA A 13 -6.71 7.83 -23.34
CA ALA A 13 -6.38 7.57 -24.74
C ALA A 13 -5.87 8.83 -25.48
N GLY A 14 -6.02 10.00 -24.89
CA GLY A 14 -5.59 11.28 -25.45
C GLY A 14 -5.40 12.33 -24.36
N PRO A 15 -4.86 13.51 -24.69
CA PRO A 15 -4.70 14.58 -23.72
C PRO A 15 -6.02 14.93 -23.03
N LEU A 16 -5.98 15.08 -21.70
CA LEU A 16 -7.15 15.36 -20.87
C LEU A 16 -6.79 16.44 -19.86
N THR A 17 -7.73 17.33 -19.57
CA THR A 17 -7.62 18.28 -18.46
C THR A 17 -8.79 18.07 -17.50
N LEU A 18 -8.47 17.73 -16.26
CA LEU A 18 -9.42 17.71 -15.16
C LEU A 18 -9.44 19.09 -14.52
N ARG A 19 -10.63 19.66 -14.35
CA ARG A 19 -10.80 20.93 -13.62
C ARG A 19 -10.40 20.78 -12.17
N ALA A 20 -10.69 19.61 -11.59
CA ALA A 20 -10.30 19.28 -10.24
C ALA A 20 -10.16 17.76 -10.02
N VAL A 21 -9.21 17.41 -9.17
CA VAL A 21 -9.10 16.14 -8.47
C VAL A 21 -9.23 16.45 -6.98
N ARG A 22 -10.30 16.00 -6.34
CA ARG A 22 -10.58 16.24 -4.91
C ARG A 22 -10.53 14.95 -4.14
N VAL A 23 -9.95 15.03 -2.96
CA VAL A 23 -9.90 13.94 -2.00
C VAL A 23 -10.51 14.44 -0.69
N ARG A 24 -11.41 13.64 -0.12
CA ARG A 24 -11.85 13.77 1.28
C ARG A 24 -11.47 12.51 2.01
N ALA A 25 -10.66 12.65 3.04
CA ALA A 25 -10.26 11.54 3.91
C ALA A 25 -11.08 11.57 5.21
N SER A 26 -11.28 10.41 5.83
CA SER A 26 -11.93 10.32 7.14
C SER A 26 -11.11 10.97 8.25
N GLY A 27 -9.80 11.02 8.11
CA GLY A 27 -8.87 11.69 9.02
C GLY A 27 -8.04 12.78 8.35
N ALA A 28 -7.07 13.31 9.07
CA ALA A 28 -6.23 14.41 8.61
C ALA A 28 -5.34 14.01 7.42
N ILE A 29 -5.32 14.82 6.38
CA ILE A 29 -4.36 14.71 5.27
C ILE A 29 -3.07 15.42 5.71
N ILE A 30 -2.00 14.65 5.85
CA ILE A 30 -0.71 15.14 6.38
C ILE A 30 0.31 15.44 5.28
N GLU A 31 0.15 14.86 4.10
CA GLU A 31 1.06 15.06 2.97
C GLU A 31 0.30 15.06 1.65
N ALA A 32 0.83 15.75 0.63
CA ALA A 32 0.34 15.70 -0.74
C ALA A 32 1.47 16.00 -1.72
N TRP A 33 1.46 15.32 -2.87
CA TRP A 33 2.37 15.57 -3.96
C TRP A 33 1.61 15.58 -5.31
N PRO A 34 1.84 16.53 -6.21
CA PRO A 34 2.55 17.81 -5.96
C PRO A 34 1.90 18.62 -4.82
N MET A 35 2.71 19.43 -4.15
CA MET A 35 2.25 20.20 -3.00
C MET A 35 1.11 21.14 -3.38
N THR A 36 0.07 21.15 -2.57
CA THR A 36 -1.04 22.09 -2.69
C THR A 36 -1.04 23.07 -1.51
N PRO A 37 -1.43 24.32 -1.71
CA PRO A 37 -1.61 25.25 -0.60
C PRO A 37 -2.62 24.67 0.40
N ARG A 38 -2.20 24.49 1.65
CA ARG A 38 -3.06 24.02 2.75
C ARG A 38 -2.89 24.94 3.95
N THR A 39 -3.97 25.23 4.62
CA THR A 39 -3.97 25.97 5.89
C THR A 39 -4.44 25.04 7.00
N GLY A 40 -3.51 24.64 7.87
CA GLY A 40 -3.82 23.80 9.04
C GLY A 40 -4.06 22.32 8.72
N ILE A 41 -4.69 21.61 9.67
CA ILE A 41 -5.08 20.21 9.53
C ILE A 41 -6.33 20.15 8.65
N ALA A 42 -6.21 19.56 7.48
CA ALA A 42 -7.30 19.44 6.52
C ALA A 42 -7.67 17.96 6.31
N THR A 43 -8.96 17.70 6.20
CA THR A 43 -9.51 16.41 5.76
C THR A 43 -9.82 16.40 4.26
N GLU A 44 -9.65 17.55 3.60
CA GLU A 44 -9.89 17.73 2.17
C GLU A 44 -8.65 18.26 1.47
N LEU A 45 -8.46 17.83 0.24
CA LEU A 45 -7.38 18.21 -0.66
C LEU A 45 -7.92 18.37 -2.06
N ALA A 46 -7.45 19.36 -2.81
CA ALA A 46 -7.80 19.52 -4.21
C ALA A 46 -6.59 19.95 -5.05
N TRP A 47 -6.39 19.25 -6.16
CA TRP A 47 -5.57 19.72 -7.27
C TRP A 47 -6.50 20.28 -8.36
N THR A 48 -6.18 21.44 -8.88
CA THR A 48 -6.97 22.11 -9.91
C THR A 48 -6.21 22.23 -11.22
N ASN A 49 -6.93 22.19 -12.34
CA ASN A 49 -6.35 22.27 -13.68
C ASN A 49 -5.26 21.21 -13.91
N VAL A 50 -5.60 19.96 -13.62
CA VAL A 50 -4.70 18.81 -13.79
C VAL A 50 -4.68 18.43 -15.27
N ALA A 51 -3.60 18.75 -15.97
CA ALA A 51 -3.39 18.34 -17.36
C ALA A 51 -2.69 16.97 -17.39
N ILE A 52 -3.25 16.05 -18.17
CA ILE A 52 -2.78 14.68 -18.33
C ILE A 52 -2.43 14.47 -19.80
N ASP A 53 -1.20 14.09 -20.05
CA ASP A 53 -0.68 13.78 -21.36
C ASP A 53 -0.34 12.29 -21.43
N PRO A 54 -0.94 11.51 -22.33
CA PRO A 54 -0.67 10.08 -22.43
C PRO A 54 0.75 9.75 -22.87
N ASP A 55 1.47 10.71 -23.45
CA ASP A 55 2.88 10.52 -23.82
C ASP A 55 3.80 10.66 -22.61
N ALA A 56 4.07 9.52 -21.97
CA ALA A 56 4.99 9.44 -20.85
C ALA A 56 6.45 9.77 -21.21
N SER A 57 6.83 9.65 -22.49
CA SER A 57 8.21 9.89 -22.94
C SER A 57 8.63 11.36 -22.83
N ALA A 58 7.66 12.26 -22.85
CA ALA A 58 7.87 13.71 -22.68
C ALA A 58 7.79 14.18 -21.23
N CYS A 59 7.64 13.25 -20.28
CA CYS A 59 7.50 13.58 -18.87
C CYS A 59 8.88 13.76 -18.21
N GLU A 60 9.19 14.99 -17.83
CA GLU A 60 10.33 15.29 -16.96
C GLU A 60 9.79 15.57 -15.55
N PRO A 61 9.80 14.58 -14.65
CA PRO A 61 9.25 14.75 -13.32
C PRO A 61 9.98 15.84 -12.54
N THR A 62 9.22 16.73 -11.93
CA THR A 62 9.76 17.76 -11.03
C THR A 62 10.62 17.09 -9.95
N PRO A 63 11.83 17.60 -9.65
CA PRO A 63 12.63 17.08 -8.54
C PRO A 63 11.82 17.03 -7.25
N LEU A 64 11.90 15.92 -6.53
CA LEU A 64 11.29 15.80 -5.23
C LEU A 64 11.93 16.76 -4.23
N PRO A 65 11.16 17.34 -3.29
CA PRO A 65 11.73 18.23 -2.29
C PRO A 65 12.73 17.46 -1.42
N THR A 66 13.79 18.11 -0.99
CA THR A 66 14.77 17.56 -0.04
C THR A 66 14.24 17.59 1.40
N ASP A 67 13.27 18.46 1.65
CA ASP A 67 12.50 18.49 2.88
C ASP A 67 11.03 18.76 2.56
N CYS A 68 10.13 18.33 3.41
CA CYS A 68 8.70 18.55 3.24
C CYS A 68 8.20 19.80 3.97
N GLY A 69 9.09 20.66 4.43
CA GLY A 69 8.77 21.93 5.11
C GLY A 69 7.69 21.81 6.18
N VAL A 70 8.06 22.00 7.44
CA VAL A 70 7.15 22.36 8.54
C VAL A 70 6.05 21.32 8.88
N THR A 71 6.40 20.09 9.14
CA THR A 71 5.53 19.23 9.96
C THR A 71 6.38 18.31 10.83
N PRO A 72 5.92 17.94 12.05
CA PRO A 72 6.62 16.97 12.88
C PRO A 72 6.54 15.52 12.32
N VAL A 73 6.05 15.37 11.10
CA VAL A 73 5.89 14.08 10.42
C VAL A 73 6.99 13.95 9.38
N PRO A 74 7.79 12.88 9.40
CA PRO A 74 8.83 12.64 8.41
C PRO A 74 8.26 12.66 6.98
N CYS A 75 9.00 13.28 6.08
CA CYS A 75 8.66 13.35 4.67
C CYS A 75 8.84 12.00 4.01
N GLU A 76 7.83 11.53 3.27
CA GLU A 76 7.89 10.27 2.51
C GLU A 76 8.54 10.44 1.12
N VAL A 77 9.47 11.41 0.98
CA VAL A 77 10.19 11.63 -0.30
C VAL A 77 10.76 10.35 -0.89
N PRO A 78 11.37 9.45 -0.11
CA PRO A 78 11.85 8.18 -0.64
C PRO A 78 10.74 7.30 -1.20
N LEU A 79 9.58 7.25 -0.54
CA LEU A 79 8.42 6.52 -1.03
C LEU A 79 7.94 7.10 -2.37
N LEU A 80 7.88 8.43 -2.48
CA LEU A 80 7.49 9.12 -3.72
C LEU A 80 8.40 8.73 -4.89
N ALA A 81 9.70 8.62 -4.66
CA ALA A 81 10.64 8.18 -5.69
C ALA A 81 10.38 6.75 -6.17
N LEU A 82 10.00 5.85 -5.25
CA LEU A 82 9.73 4.44 -5.54
C LEU A 82 8.41 4.21 -6.28
N VAL A 83 7.39 5.03 -6.01
CA VAL A 83 6.07 4.89 -6.67
C VAL A 83 5.98 5.59 -8.02
N ARG A 84 6.96 6.41 -8.41
CA ARG A 84 7.04 6.95 -9.76
C ARG A 84 7.24 5.82 -10.78
N THR A 85 6.48 5.87 -11.86
CA THR A 85 6.63 4.93 -12.98
C THR A 85 6.73 5.70 -14.29
N THR A 86 7.59 5.23 -15.21
CA THR A 86 7.77 5.83 -16.53
C THR A 86 6.69 5.44 -17.53
N GLU A 87 5.82 4.47 -17.18
CA GLU A 87 4.77 3.97 -18.06
C GLU A 87 3.43 4.69 -17.87
N SER A 88 3.31 5.51 -16.80
CA SER A 88 2.09 6.28 -16.53
C SER A 88 2.11 7.61 -17.28
N PRO A 89 0.95 8.13 -17.72
CA PRO A 89 0.81 9.43 -18.33
C PRO A 89 1.44 10.56 -17.54
N CYS A 90 1.92 11.56 -18.26
CA CYS A 90 2.50 12.76 -17.66
C CYS A 90 1.39 13.67 -17.11
N ILE A 91 1.53 14.08 -15.85
CA ILE A 91 0.60 14.96 -15.15
C ILE A 91 1.29 16.31 -14.93
N ARG A 92 0.59 17.40 -15.29
CA ARG A 92 1.03 18.76 -14.99
C ARG A 92 0.00 19.45 -14.13
N VAL A 93 0.41 19.93 -12.96
CA VAL A 93 -0.47 20.62 -12.02
C VAL A 93 0.35 21.57 -11.12
N ALA A 94 -0.17 22.77 -10.89
CA ALA A 94 0.42 23.78 -10.00
C ALA A 94 1.91 24.09 -10.29
N GLY A 95 2.32 24.02 -11.55
CA GLY A 95 3.73 24.26 -11.96
C GLY A 95 4.66 23.05 -11.78
N SER A 96 4.14 21.92 -11.30
CA SER A 96 4.86 20.66 -11.18
C SER A 96 4.49 19.69 -12.30
N THR A 97 5.42 18.81 -12.64
CA THR A 97 5.23 17.71 -13.59
C THR A 97 5.55 16.40 -12.87
N ASP A 98 4.71 15.38 -13.02
CA ASP A 98 4.93 14.04 -12.47
C ASP A 98 4.15 12.98 -13.25
N THR A 99 4.29 11.71 -12.87
CA THR A 99 3.52 10.58 -13.41
C THR A 99 2.39 10.14 -12.46
N MET A 100 2.22 10.82 -11.32
CA MET A 100 1.24 10.48 -10.30
C MET A 100 0.81 11.69 -9.50
N LEU A 101 -0.33 11.57 -8.80
CA LEU A 101 -0.66 12.36 -7.62
C LEU A 101 -0.59 11.46 -6.39
N PHE A 102 -0.16 12.01 -5.28
CA PHE A 102 -0.01 11.28 -4.03
C PHE A 102 -0.57 12.08 -2.87
N TYR A 103 -1.13 11.40 -1.89
CA TYR A 103 -1.41 11.98 -0.59
C TYR A 103 -1.20 10.96 0.52
N ARG A 104 -1.07 11.45 1.75
CA ARG A 104 -1.03 10.64 2.95
C ARG A 104 -2.03 11.20 3.95
N SER A 105 -2.84 10.32 4.52
CA SER A 105 -3.83 10.69 5.51
C SER A 105 -3.88 9.69 6.66
N PHE A 106 -4.33 10.17 7.81
CA PHE A 106 -4.79 9.27 8.86
C PHE A 106 -6.16 8.71 8.50
N VAL A 107 -6.43 7.49 8.96
CA VAL A 107 -7.74 6.85 8.81
C VAL A 107 -8.39 6.79 10.18
N ASP A 108 -9.55 7.42 10.30
CA ASP A 108 -10.36 7.44 11.50
C ASP A 108 -11.68 6.69 11.29
N GLY A 109 -12.11 5.96 12.31
CA GLY A 109 -13.44 5.35 12.35
C GLY A 109 -13.68 4.16 11.43
N MET A 110 -12.64 3.60 10.80
CA MET A 110 -12.81 2.41 9.97
C MET A 110 -12.89 1.14 10.81
N THR A 111 -13.92 0.34 10.56
CA THR A 111 -13.98 -1.06 11.00
C THR A 111 -13.42 -1.94 9.89
N PRO A 112 -12.32 -2.67 10.11
CA PRO A 112 -11.79 -3.59 9.11
C PRO A 112 -12.82 -4.66 8.76
N PRO A 113 -13.01 -5.01 7.48
CA PRO A 113 -13.98 -6.04 7.09
C PRO A 113 -13.55 -7.46 7.51
N LEU A 114 -12.26 -7.69 7.78
CA LEU A 114 -11.76 -8.98 8.22
C LEU A 114 -11.46 -8.97 9.72
N LEU A 115 -11.98 -9.97 10.40
CA LEU A 115 -11.66 -10.31 11.80
C LEU A 115 -10.66 -11.47 11.83
N PHE A 116 -9.57 -11.29 12.57
CA PHE A 116 -8.54 -12.31 12.77
C PHE A 116 -8.59 -12.86 14.19
N THR A 117 -8.84 -14.16 14.32
CA THR A 117 -8.87 -14.85 15.61
C THR A 117 -7.84 -15.97 15.62
N ARG A 118 -6.85 -15.87 16.51
CA ARG A 118 -5.87 -16.94 16.69
C ARG A 118 -6.47 -18.09 17.47
N THR A 119 -6.61 -19.24 16.83
CA THR A 119 -7.19 -20.45 17.42
C THR A 119 -6.15 -21.40 17.99
N SER A 120 -4.90 -21.32 17.51
CA SER A 120 -3.73 -22.00 18.09
C SER A 120 -2.45 -21.21 17.76
N THR A 121 -1.30 -21.72 18.16
CA THR A 121 0.01 -21.12 17.80
C THR A 121 0.15 -20.91 16.28
N ASP A 122 -0.40 -21.83 15.48
CA ASP A 122 -0.19 -21.86 14.04
C ASP A 122 -1.45 -21.60 13.22
N LEU A 123 -2.63 -21.64 13.84
CA LEU A 123 -3.89 -21.49 13.14
C LEU A 123 -4.54 -20.15 13.45
N VAL A 124 -4.99 -19.49 12.42
CA VAL A 124 -5.77 -18.24 12.48
C VAL A 124 -7.06 -18.43 11.73
N THR A 125 -8.18 -18.22 12.40
CA THR A 125 -9.47 -18.11 11.71
C THR A 125 -9.62 -16.68 11.22
N VAL A 126 -9.89 -16.53 9.94
CA VAL A 126 -10.20 -15.26 9.29
C VAL A 126 -11.66 -15.25 8.91
N THR A 127 -12.40 -14.28 9.44
CA THR A 127 -13.82 -14.10 9.17
C THR A 127 -14.02 -12.82 8.38
N ASN A 128 -14.75 -12.88 7.29
CA ASN A 128 -15.21 -11.68 6.58
C ASN A 128 -16.54 -11.23 7.22
N GLU A 129 -16.48 -10.22 8.07
CA GLU A 129 -17.63 -9.59 8.70
C GLU A 129 -18.31 -8.53 7.79
N GLY A 130 -17.71 -8.24 6.64
CA GLY A 130 -18.27 -7.32 5.65
C GLY A 130 -19.33 -7.98 4.77
N ASP A 131 -20.06 -7.15 4.03
CA ASP A 131 -21.09 -7.57 3.07
C ASP A 131 -20.56 -7.75 1.65
N GLU A 132 -19.29 -7.37 1.41
CA GLU A 132 -18.63 -7.46 0.11
C GLU A 132 -17.49 -8.47 0.12
N PRO A 133 -17.20 -9.11 -1.02
CA PRO A 133 -16.02 -9.95 -1.15
C PRO A 133 -14.74 -9.11 -1.06
N ILE A 134 -13.72 -9.68 -0.43
CA ILE A 134 -12.36 -9.17 -0.50
C ILE A 134 -11.79 -9.48 -1.88
N GLU A 135 -11.31 -8.49 -2.59
CA GLU A 135 -10.73 -8.68 -3.92
C GLU A 135 -9.26 -9.13 -3.83
N GLY A 136 -8.85 -9.97 -4.78
CA GLY A 136 -7.49 -10.50 -4.83
C GLY A 136 -7.24 -11.61 -3.81
N ARG A 137 -6.01 -11.70 -3.31
CA ARG A 137 -5.57 -12.74 -2.37
C ARG A 137 -5.45 -12.18 -0.95
N LEU A 138 -5.70 -13.04 0.02
CA LEU A 138 -5.33 -12.81 1.41
C LEU A 138 -3.93 -13.40 1.64
N ILE A 139 -2.99 -12.57 2.10
CA ILE A 139 -1.59 -12.96 2.22
C ILE A 139 -1.19 -12.93 3.68
N ARG A 140 -0.88 -14.08 4.26
CA ARG A 140 -0.31 -14.19 5.60
C ARG A 140 1.19 -13.92 5.52
N LEU A 141 1.68 -13.06 6.39
CA LEU A 141 3.08 -12.68 6.56
C LEU A 141 3.52 -13.09 7.95
N ARG A 142 4.60 -13.86 8.06
CA ARG A 142 5.14 -14.27 9.36
C ARG A 142 6.65 -14.12 9.38
N SER A 143 7.17 -13.39 10.37
CA SER A 143 8.61 -13.31 10.59
C SER A 143 9.09 -14.48 11.41
N VAL A 144 10.05 -15.22 10.87
CA VAL A 144 10.69 -16.36 11.53
C VAL A 144 12.20 -16.24 11.34
N MET A 145 12.97 -16.14 12.44
CA MET A 145 14.43 -16.04 12.39
C MET A 145 14.96 -14.94 11.46
N GLY A 146 14.28 -13.79 11.42
CA GLY A 146 14.68 -12.66 10.57
C GLY A 146 14.27 -12.78 9.09
N GLN A 147 13.59 -13.84 8.70
CA GLN A 147 13.02 -14.00 7.36
C GLN A 147 11.50 -13.83 7.40
N VAL A 148 10.93 -13.24 6.35
CA VAL A 148 9.49 -13.16 6.17
C VAL A 148 9.03 -14.33 5.31
N LEU A 149 8.20 -15.18 5.89
CA LEU A 149 7.50 -16.25 5.19
C LEU A 149 6.14 -15.75 4.75
N THR A 150 5.69 -16.15 3.58
CA THR A 150 4.42 -15.72 3.01
C THR A 150 3.57 -16.91 2.58
N LEU A 151 2.27 -16.80 2.83
CA LEU A 151 1.26 -17.77 2.39
C LEU A 151 0.08 -17.01 1.79
N ALA A 152 -0.20 -17.24 0.51
CA ALA A 152 -1.34 -16.65 -0.16
C ALA A 152 -2.50 -17.63 -0.22
N VAL A 153 -3.67 -17.21 0.28
CA VAL A 153 -4.89 -18.00 0.31
C VAL A 153 -6.05 -17.21 -0.31
N ASP A 154 -7.13 -17.89 -0.65
CA ASP A 154 -8.38 -17.24 -1.05
C ASP A 154 -9.03 -16.61 0.19
N PRO A 155 -9.50 -15.36 0.11
CA PRO A 155 -10.21 -14.74 1.22
C PRO A 155 -11.58 -15.43 1.43
N PRO A 156 -12.12 -15.42 2.66
CA PRO A 156 -13.47 -15.92 2.90
C PRO A 156 -14.51 -15.05 2.18
N ALA A 157 -15.58 -15.69 1.73
CA ALA A 157 -16.74 -14.97 1.20
C ALA A 157 -17.38 -14.11 2.30
N PRO A 158 -18.23 -13.12 1.95
CA PRO A 158 -18.96 -12.32 2.93
C PRO A 158 -19.68 -13.20 3.96
N GLN A 159 -19.54 -12.86 5.24
CA GLN A 159 -20.10 -13.58 6.39
C GLN A 159 -19.59 -15.02 6.57
N GLU A 160 -18.50 -15.39 5.88
CA GLU A 160 -17.87 -16.71 6.02
C GLU A 160 -16.53 -16.62 6.72
N SER A 161 -15.99 -17.78 7.09
CA SER A 161 -14.70 -17.92 7.74
C SER A 161 -13.85 -18.97 7.06
N VAL A 162 -12.54 -18.75 7.06
CA VAL A 162 -11.53 -19.70 6.62
C VAL A 162 -10.48 -19.88 7.70
N VAL A 163 -9.95 -21.10 7.87
CA VAL A 163 -8.83 -21.36 8.78
C VAL A 163 -7.55 -21.37 7.97
N VAL A 164 -6.64 -20.47 8.31
CA VAL A 164 -5.34 -20.32 7.67
C VAL A 164 -4.25 -20.89 8.57
N GLY A 165 -3.60 -21.95 8.08
CA GLY A 165 -2.48 -22.60 8.77
C GLY A 165 -1.17 -21.85 8.64
N SER A 166 -0.13 -22.43 9.24
CA SER A 166 1.27 -21.96 9.13
C SER A 166 2.11 -22.84 8.20
N ASP A 167 1.47 -23.61 7.32
CA ASP A 167 2.21 -24.41 6.34
C ASP A 167 2.74 -23.51 5.21
N PHE A 168 3.81 -22.81 5.54
CA PHE A 168 4.58 -22.00 4.57
C PHE A 168 5.48 -22.87 3.66
N GLY A 169 5.20 -24.16 3.56
CA GLY A 169 6.06 -25.18 2.97
C GLY A 169 6.92 -25.85 4.04
N ALA A 170 6.89 -27.17 4.10
CA ALA A 170 7.65 -27.94 5.08
C ALA A 170 9.16 -27.67 4.90
N ALA A 171 9.74 -26.96 5.85
CA ALA A 171 11.19 -26.96 6.02
C ALA A 171 11.61 -28.35 6.54
N THR A 172 12.18 -29.17 5.70
CA THR A 172 12.88 -30.36 6.18
C THR A 172 14.08 -29.90 7.01
N ARG A 173 14.08 -30.30 8.27
CA ARG A 173 15.13 -30.02 9.26
C ARG A 173 16.37 -30.89 9.03
N ASP A 174 16.90 -30.95 7.85
CA ASP A 174 18.13 -31.71 7.57
C ASP A 174 19.23 -30.77 7.06
N ALA A 175 19.66 -29.83 7.91
CA ALA A 175 20.87 -29.07 7.67
C ALA A 175 21.85 -29.33 8.82
N GLU A 176 22.76 -30.24 8.60
CA GLU A 176 23.91 -30.53 9.52
C GLU A 176 25.08 -29.55 9.33
N ASP A 177 25.01 -28.55 8.46
CA ASP A 177 26.09 -27.59 8.24
C ASP A 177 25.60 -26.15 8.28
N GLY A 178 26.29 -25.32 9.02
CA GLY A 178 26.09 -23.98 9.51
C GLY A 178 25.57 -22.87 8.57
N ASP A 179 25.18 -23.12 7.35
CA ASP A 179 24.42 -22.24 6.51
C ASP A 179 22.93 -22.54 6.70
N MET A 180 22.18 -21.61 7.29
CA MET A 180 20.73 -21.73 7.41
C MET A 180 20.14 -21.83 5.99
N PRO A 181 19.50 -22.95 5.63
CA PRO A 181 18.83 -23.04 4.34
C PRO A 181 17.73 -22.00 4.29
N ALA A 182 17.53 -21.38 3.12
CA ALA A 182 16.39 -20.52 2.89
C ALA A 182 15.11 -21.28 3.27
N LEU A 183 14.34 -20.75 4.22
CA LEU A 183 13.09 -21.38 4.62
C LEU A 183 12.14 -21.43 3.42
N PRO A 184 11.51 -22.57 3.10
CA PRO A 184 10.52 -22.64 2.06
C PRO A 184 9.37 -21.65 2.39
N GLY A 185 8.80 -21.04 1.36
CA GLY A 185 7.74 -20.05 1.53
C GLY A 185 8.22 -18.62 1.78
N GLY A 186 9.47 -18.29 1.45
CA GLY A 186 10.02 -16.93 1.55
C GLY A 186 9.10 -15.80 1.02
N PRO A 187 9.60 -14.59 0.78
CA PRO A 187 8.77 -13.44 0.43
C PRO A 187 8.13 -13.54 -0.97
N GLU A 188 8.74 -14.28 -1.90
CA GLU A 188 8.34 -14.29 -3.31
C GLU A 188 6.91 -14.77 -3.59
N PRO A 189 6.36 -15.83 -2.94
CA PRO A 189 4.96 -16.22 -3.16
C PRO A 189 3.98 -15.12 -2.79
N GLY A 190 4.22 -14.42 -1.67
CA GLY A 190 3.41 -13.28 -1.25
C GLY A 190 3.55 -12.08 -2.18
N ARG A 191 4.78 -11.77 -2.59
CA ARG A 191 5.08 -10.71 -3.53
C ARG A 191 4.36 -10.92 -4.88
N ALA A 192 4.41 -12.13 -5.41
CA ALA A 192 3.69 -12.50 -6.63
C ALA A 192 2.17 -12.40 -6.46
N ALA A 193 1.63 -12.81 -5.30
CA ALA A 193 0.21 -12.71 -5.01
C ALA A 193 -0.26 -11.25 -4.87
N VAL A 194 0.54 -10.36 -4.28
CA VAL A 194 0.26 -8.90 -4.24
C VAL A 194 0.22 -8.34 -5.65
N ARG A 195 1.21 -8.65 -6.49
CA ARG A 195 1.24 -8.19 -7.88
C ARG A 195 -0.02 -8.61 -8.63
N ALA A 196 -0.35 -9.90 -8.62
CA ALA A 196 -1.53 -10.43 -9.30
C ALA A 196 -2.83 -9.79 -8.79
N SER A 197 -2.93 -9.52 -7.48
CA SER A 197 -4.09 -8.83 -6.91
C SER A 197 -4.20 -7.38 -7.40
N LEU A 198 -3.09 -6.63 -7.43
CA LEU A 198 -3.07 -5.25 -7.92
C LEU A 198 -3.45 -5.18 -9.41
N GLU A 199 -2.95 -6.10 -10.24
CA GLU A 199 -3.30 -6.17 -11.66
C GLU A 199 -4.78 -6.52 -11.85
N THR A 200 -5.34 -7.41 -11.03
CA THR A 200 -6.78 -7.73 -11.01
C THR A 200 -7.62 -6.50 -10.62
N LEU A 201 -7.12 -5.68 -9.70
CA LEU A 201 -7.73 -4.41 -9.30
C LEU A 201 -7.60 -3.32 -10.37
N GLY A 202 -6.84 -3.57 -11.44
CA GLY A 202 -6.75 -2.73 -12.63
C GLY A 202 -5.53 -1.84 -12.70
N LEU A 203 -4.51 -2.09 -11.90
CA LEU A 203 -3.19 -1.47 -12.06
C LEU A 203 -2.45 -2.13 -13.23
N THR A 204 -1.60 -1.37 -13.90
CA THR A 204 -0.64 -1.92 -14.86
C THR A 204 0.46 -2.70 -14.14
N ALA A 205 1.19 -3.55 -14.86
CA ALA A 205 2.33 -4.27 -14.30
C ALA A 205 3.42 -3.33 -13.74
N ALA A 206 3.63 -2.18 -14.38
CA ALA A 206 4.58 -1.16 -13.92
C ALA A 206 4.14 -0.49 -12.62
N GLU A 207 2.85 -0.19 -12.49
CA GLU A 207 2.28 0.40 -11.26
C GLU A 207 2.27 -0.61 -10.11
N ALA A 208 1.93 -1.87 -10.38
CA ALA A 208 2.01 -2.95 -9.39
C ALA A 208 3.46 -3.16 -8.91
N GLU A 209 4.44 -3.09 -9.81
CA GLU A 209 5.86 -3.16 -9.45
C GLU A 209 6.32 -1.93 -8.67
N ALA A 210 5.82 -0.74 -9.01
CA ALA A 210 6.09 0.48 -8.25
C ALA A 210 5.57 0.38 -6.81
N PHE A 211 4.36 -0.16 -6.63
CA PHE A 211 3.83 -0.47 -5.30
C PHE A 211 4.75 -1.43 -4.55
N LEU A 212 5.14 -2.54 -5.17
CA LEU A 212 6.02 -3.53 -4.54
C LEU A 212 7.35 -2.92 -4.12
N ARG A 213 8.01 -2.17 -5.00
CA ARG A 213 9.27 -1.47 -4.66
C ARG A 213 9.12 -0.58 -3.43
N ALA A 214 7.99 0.12 -3.32
CA ALA A 214 7.72 1.01 -2.21
C ALA A 214 7.50 0.26 -0.88
N TRP A 215 6.97 -0.95 -0.94
CA TRP A 215 6.55 -1.70 0.24
C TRP A 215 7.37 -2.96 0.52
N ASP A 216 8.26 -3.38 -0.38
CA ASP A 216 9.08 -4.60 -0.25
C ASP A 216 9.80 -4.70 1.09
N GLY A 217 10.40 -3.61 1.55
CA GLY A 217 11.08 -3.59 2.84
C GLY A 217 10.15 -3.76 4.02
N ALA A 218 9.01 -3.07 4.01
CA ALA A 218 8.07 -3.10 5.12
C ALA A 218 7.28 -4.41 5.19
N LEU A 219 6.86 -4.96 4.04
CA LEU A 219 6.03 -6.15 3.99
C LEU A 219 6.86 -7.45 3.96
N PHE A 220 7.96 -7.44 3.23
CA PHE A 220 8.68 -8.67 2.92
C PHE A 220 10.11 -8.72 3.50
N GLY A 221 10.56 -7.66 4.15
CA GLY A 221 11.92 -7.58 4.68
C GLY A 221 12.99 -7.56 3.58
N ILE A 222 12.61 -7.26 2.33
CA ILE A 222 13.56 -7.18 1.21
C ILE A 222 14.29 -5.85 1.30
N GLU A 223 15.61 -5.89 1.44
CA GLU A 223 16.42 -4.67 1.38
C GLU A 223 16.33 -4.05 -0.01
N VAL A 224 15.74 -2.88 -0.10
CA VAL A 224 15.79 -2.05 -1.30
C VAL A 224 17.17 -1.40 -1.32
N SER A 225 17.97 -1.67 -2.35
CA SER A 225 19.36 -1.18 -2.46
C SER A 225 19.50 0.34 -2.33
N ASP A 226 18.43 1.10 -2.60
CA ASP A 226 18.36 2.55 -2.46
C ASP A 226 17.98 3.02 -1.04
N ARG A 227 17.62 2.11 -0.13
CA ARG A 227 17.29 2.47 1.26
C ARG A 227 18.46 3.09 2.02
N ARG A 228 19.69 2.77 1.67
CA ARG A 228 20.88 3.39 2.29
C ARG A 228 20.93 4.91 2.11
N THR A 229 20.35 5.42 1.04
CA THR A 229 20.22 6.86 0.80
C THR A 229 19.10 7.47 1.65
N VAL A 230 18.10 6.65 2.04
CA VAL A 230 16.93 7.04 2.83
C VAL A 230 17.26 7.08 4.31
N ASP A 231 17.89 6.04 4.85
CA ASP A 231 18.26 5.96 6.27
C ASP A 231 19.32 7.01 6.65
N SER A 232 20.09 7.51 5.67
CA SER A 232 21.04 8.61 5.90
C SER A 232 20.39 9.98 5.97
N LEU A 233 19.15 10.13 5.51
CA LEU A 233 18.39 11.38 5.53
C LEU A 233 17.42 11.46 6.71
N THR A 234 17.05 10.33 7.30
CA THR A 234 16.22 10.26 8.49
C THR A 234 17.06 9.75 9.65
N ASN A 235 17.58 10.65 10.48
CA ASN A 235 18.26 10.32 11.74
C ASN A 235 17.29 9.77 12.81
N ASP A 236 16.16 9.20 12.41
CA ASP A 236 15.15 8.73 13.34
C ASP A 236 15.11 7.20 13.32
N GLU A 237 15.80 6.60 14.31
CA GLU A 237 15.85 5.16 14.57
C GLU A 237 14.48 4.57 14.96
N SER A 238 13.42 5.38 15.02
CA SER A 238 12.15 5.00 15.65
C SER A 238 11.07 4.50 14.70
N ASP A 239 11.18 4.73 13.39
CA ASP A 239 10.11 4.43 12.44
C ASP A 239 10.33 3.18 11.57
N GLY A 240 11.22 2.32 11.95
CA GLY A 240 11.24 0.96 11.43
C GLY A 240 9.88 0.31 11.70
N ILE A 241 9.02 0.21 10.68
CA ILE A 241 7.85 -0.66 10.78
C ILE A 241 8.38 -2.02 11.20
N PRO A 242 8.08 -2.52 12.41
CA PRO A 242 8.65 -3.78 12.87
C PRO A 242 8.25 -4.86 11.88
N ALA A 243 9.21 -5.70 11.49
CA ALA A 243 8.93 -6.83 10.63
C ALA A 243 7.68 -7.57 11.14
N PRO A 244 6.75 -7.96 10.28
CA PRO A 244 5.47 -8.53 10.70
C PRO A 244 5.71 -9.81 11.50
N VAL A 245 5.40 -9.80 12.80
CA VAL A 245 5.54 -11.00 13.65
C VAL A 245 4.60 -12.09 13.15
N ASP A 246 3.33 -11.74 12.91
CA ASP A 246 2.30 -12.54 12.26
C ASP A 246 1.17 -11.59 11.86
N SER A 247 0.89 -11.48 10.59
CA SER A 247 -0.05 -10.48 10.07
C SER A 247 -0.65 -10.93 8.76
N PHE A 248 -1.68 -10.22 8.32
CA PHE A 248 -2.30 -10.41 7.02
C PHE A 248 -2.31 -9.12 6.22
N LEU A 249 -2.03 -9.25 4.93
CA LEU A 249 -2.20 -8.23 3.92
C LEU A 249 -3.38 -8.61 3.02
N TYR A 250 -4.27 -7.66 2.75
CA TYR A 250 -5.41 -7.80 1.85
C TYR A 250 -5.80 -6.43 1.27
N PHE A 251 -6.67 -6.43 0.26
CA PHE A 251 -7.15 -5.19 -0.34
C PHE A 251 -8.58 -4.90 0.12
N LEU A 252 -8.82 -3.62 0.45
CA LEU A 252 -10.14 -3.18 0.91
C LEU A 252 -11.17 -3.27 -0.21
N PRO A 253 -12.38 -3.77 0.07
CA PRO A 253 -13.48 -3.70 -0.88
C PRO A 253 -13.92 -2.23 -1.11
N PRO A 254 -14.58 -1.94 -2.23
CA PRO A 254 -14.94 -0.58 -2.65
C PRO A 254 -15.75 0.21 -1.61
N SER A 255 -16.69 -0.43 -0.92
CA SER A 255 -17.50 0.24 0.13
C SER A 255 -16.66 0.68 1.32
N SER A 256 -15.78 -0.20 1.81
CA SER A 256 -14.86 0.11 2.90
C SER A 256 -13.93 1.25 2.50
N LEU A 257 -13.41 1.20 1.28
CA LEU A 257 -12.55 2.26 0.75
C LEU A 257 -13.29 3.59 0.62
N ALA A 258 -14.54 3.59 0.16
CA ALA A 258 -15.37 4.79 0.05
C ALA A 258 -15.69 5.42 1.42
N SER A 259 -15.72 4.62 2.49
CA SER A 259 -15.99 5.12 3.84
C SER A 259 -14.82 5.93 4.43
N ILE A 260 -13.60 5.69 3.97
CA ILE A 260 -12.39 6.34 4.50
C ILE A 260 -11.78 7.37 3.57
N SER A 261 -12.05 7.25 2.26
CA SER A 261 -11.50 8.17 1.27
C SER A 261 -12.42 8.30 0.07
N ILE A 262 -12.98 9.50 -0.12
CA ILE A 262 -13.80 9.86 -1.29
C ILE A 262 -12.90 10.56 -2.29
N LEU A 263 -12.89 10.05 -3.53
CA LEU A 263 -12.18 10.64 -4.66
C LEU A 263 -13.21 11.19 -5.68
N GLU A 264 -13.15 12.49 -5.94
CA GLU A 264 -13.98 13.16 -6.94
C GLU A 264 -13.11 13.71 -8.07
N LEU A 265 -13.45 13.39 -9.30
CA LEU A 265 -12.76 13.83 -10.51
C LEU A 265 -13.74 14.66 -11.37
N ASP A 266 -13.30 15.82 -11.84
CA ASP A 266 -14.12 16.73 -12.63
C ASP A 266 -13.39 17.13 -13.93
N PRO A 267 -13.89 16.73 -15.12
CA PRO A 267 -15.06 15.88 -15.33
C PRO A 267 -14.85 14.45 -14.81
N PRO A 268 -15.93 13.71 -14.48
CA PRO A 268 -15.82 12.34 -14.03
C PRO A 268 -15.29 11.46 -15.18
N PRO A 269 -14.33 10.55 -14.90
CA PRO A 269 -13.81 9.63 -15.90
C PRO A 269 -14.80 8.49 -16.16
N THR A 270 -14.60 7.76 -17.25
CA THR A 270 -15.40 6.57 -17.57
C THR A 270 -15.26 5.47 -16.53
N THR A 271 -14.06 5.32 -15.96
CA THR A 271 -13.75 4.28 -14.99
C THR A 271 -12.78 4.83 -13.94
N VAL A 272 -13.02 4.46 -12.68
CA VAL A 272 -12.07 4.66 -11.58
C VAL A 272 -11.72 3.27 -11.02
N ARG A 273 -10.44 2.96 -10.94
CA ARG A 273 -9.94 1.78 -10.24
C ARG A 273 -9.18 2.24 -9.01
N ARG A 274 -9.39 1.57 -7.90
CA ARG A 274 -8.76 1.93 -6.63
C ARG A 274 -8.31 0.66 -5.95
N ALA A 275 -7.07 0.64 -5.50
CA ALA A 275 -6.52 -0.42 -4.68
C ALA A 275 -5.98 0.19 -3.38
N MET A 276 -6.37 -0.36 -2.27
CA MET A 276 -5.84 0.00 -0.96
C MET A 276 -5.52 -1.25 -0.18
N ALA A 277 -4.24 -1.42 0.11
CA ALA A 277 -3.78 -2.53 0.93
C ALA A 277 -4.01 -2.24 2.41
N MET A 278 -4.55 -3.22 3.12
CA MET A 278 -4.64 -3.26 4.57
C MET A 278 -3.66 -4.27 5.12
N TRP A 279 -2.89 -3.83 6.10
CA TRP A 279 -2.00 -4.69 6.86
C TRP A 279 -2.50 -4.78 8.31
N SER A 280 -2.91 -5.99 8.71
CA SER A 280 -3.50 -6.24 10.02
C SER A 280 -2.69 -7.27 10.79
N GLN A 281 -2.29 -6.91 12.01
CA GLN A 281 -1.60 -7.86 12.91
C GLN A 281 -2.58 -8.87 13.47
N VAL A 282 -2.14 -10.13 13.56
CA VAL A 282 -2.91 -11.18 14.25
C VAL A 282 -2.77 -10.99 15.75
N PRO A 283 -3.86 -10.95 16.51
CA PRO A 283 -3.81 -10.85 17.96
C PRO A 283 -3.01 -12.00 18.60
N ALA A 284 -2.39 -11.75 19.74
CA ALA A 284 -1.71 -12.80 20.50
C ALA A 284 -2.71 -13.88 20.94
N TYR A 285 -2.23 -15.13 21.07
CA TYR A 285 -3.07 -16.23 21.58
C TYR A 285 -3.55 -15.92 22.99
N GLY A 286 -4.86 -16.03 23.21
CA GLY A 286 -5.49 -15.75 24.51
C GLY A 286 -5.77 -14.28 24.81
N SER A 287 -5.45 -13.34 23.90
CA SER A 287 -5.93 -11.96 24.03
C SER A 287 -7.38 -11.88 23.57
N SER A 288 -8.32 -11.66 24.50
CA SER A 288 -9.66 -11.18 24.18
C SER A 288 -9.57 -9.70 23.76
N ARG A 289 -10.32 -9.29 22.74
CA ARG A 289 -10.57 -7.88 22.45
C ARG A 289 -11.26 -7.18 23.61
#